data_c20a2741255a87f2bdd2c7b1c5db910b
#
_entry.id   c20a2741255a87f2bdd2c7b1c5db910b
#
_cell.length_a   1.000
_cell.length_b   1.000
_cell.length_c   1.000
_cell.angle_alpha   90.00
_cell.angle_beta   90.00
_cell.angle_gamma   90.00
#
_symmetry.space_group_name_H-M   'P 1'
#
loop_
_entity.id
_entity.type
_entity.pdbx_description
1 polymer ?
#
loop_
_entity_poly.entity_id
_entity_poly.type
_entity_poly.pdbx_seq_one_letter_code
_entity_poly.pdbx_strand_id
1 'polypeptide(L)'
;MDQFLSECVADCELAAAVEARSKLHQISNKRQLFRQGQAADRLFLLHAGEVVLTSRLPDSSVLGFRAIPGSLIGLPAVAGNQPYSMTASVKKYSELYSISMGTFREIIGNNPRLSSRVLEILAAEVRSARLQFANALHTVRGRSVAAPAKPLPHLEDAIGQ
;
A
#
# COMPACT_ATOMS: atom_id res chain seq x y z
N MET A 1 -3.65 5.37 12.62
CA MET A 1 -4.76 5.67 11.71
C MET A 1 -4.73 4.63 10.60
N ASP A 2 -5.68 3.74 10.61
CA ASP A 2 -5.76 2.68 9.61
C ASP A 2 -6.33 3.27 8.31
N GLN A 3 -5.48 3.52 7.34
CA GLN A 3 -5.94 3.94 6.02
C GLN A 3 -6.34 2.71 5.21
N PHE A 4 -7.54 2.72 4.66
CA PHE A 4 -8.01 1.68 3.76
C PHE A 4 -7.56 1.99 2.33
N LEU A 5 -6.95 1.01 1.66
CA LEU A 5 -6.74 1.05 0.21
C LEU A 5 -8.05 0.60 -0.46
N SER A 6 -9.02 1.50 -0.57
CA SER A 6 -10.29 1.21 -1.24
C SER A 6 -10.23 1.32 -2.77
N GLU A 7 -9.12 1.82 -3.32
CA GLU A 7 -9.04 2.17 -4.74
C GLU A 7 -8.36 1.09 -5.61
N CYS A 8 -7.69 0.09 -5.00
CA CYS A 8 -7.08 -1.04 -5.73
C CYS A 8 -8.00 -2.25 -5.85
N VAL A 9 -9.31 -2.02 -5.80
CA VAL A 9 -10.32 -3.09 -5.91
C VAL A 9 -10.58 -3.42 -7.37
N ALA A 10 -10.42 -4.70 -7.73
CA ALA A 10 -10.79 -5.20 -9.03
C ALA A 10 -12.32 -5.15 -9.22
N ASP A 11 -12.76 -4.78 -10.42
CA ASP A 11 -14.17 -5.00 -10.78
C ASP A 11 -14.46 -6.50 -10.96
N CYS A 12 -15.73 -6.86 -11.08
CA CYS A 12 -16.11 -8.27 -11.17
C CYS A 12 -15.55 -8.98 -12.41
N GLU A 13 -15.34 -8.30 -13.53
CA GLU A 13 -14.78 -8.90 -14.75
C GLU A 13 -13.28 -9.24 -14.56
N LEU A 14 -12.50 -8.32 -14.01
CA LEU A 14 -11.08 -8.54 -13.72
C LEU A 14 -10.89 -9.59 -12.61
N ALA A 15 -11.69 -9.53 -11.54
CA ALA A 15 -11.66 -10.50 -10.47
C ALA A 15 -11.94 -11.92 -10.99
N ALA A 16 -13.02 -12.10 -11.78
CA ALA A 16 -13.36 -13.40 -12.36
C ALA A 16 -12.27 -13.93 -13.30
N ALA A 17 -11.66 -13.07 -14.10
CA ALA A 17 -10.56 -13.46 -14.99
C ALA A 17 -9.31 -13.93 -14.22
N VAL A 18 -8.99 -13.27 -13.10
CA VAL A 18 -7.89 -13.66 -12.22
C VAL A 18 -8.22 -14.97 -11.50
N GLU A 19 -9.41 -15.11 -10.91
CA GLU A 19 -9.85 -16.30 -10.20
C GLU A 19 -9.81 -17.55 -11.08
N ALA A 20 -10.26 -17.44 -12.34
CA ALA A 20 -10.32 -18.55 -13.28
C ALA A 20 -8.96 -19.19 -13.58
N ARG A 21 -7.86 -18.46 -13.41
CA ARG A 21 -6.48 -18.91 -13.67
C ARG A 21 -5.58 -18.87 -12.44
N SER A 22 -6.16 -18.76 -11.26
CA SER A 22 -5.47 -18.67 -9.99
C SER A 22 -5.69 -19.89 -9.12
N LYS A 23 -4.88 -20.00 -8.07
CA LYS A 23 -5.05 -20.98 -7.00
C LYS A 23 -5.56 -20.29 -5.74
N LEU A 24 -6.67 -20.80 -5.21
CA LEU A 24 -7.21 -20.36 -3.92
C LEU A 24 -6.39 -20.93 -2.75
N HIS A 25 -6.05 -20.06 -1.81
CA HIS A 25 -5.38 -20.41 -0.55
C HIS A 25 -6.23 -19.98 0.63
N GLN A 26 -6.54 -20.91 1.49
CA GLN A 26 -7.16 -20.63 2.80
C GLN A 26 -6.06 -20.46 3.85
N ILE A 27 -6.10 -19.35 4.57
CA ILE A 27 -5.07 -18.94 5.52
C ILE A 27 -5.53 -19.21 6.94
N SER A 28 -5.02 -20.26 7.54
CA SER A 28 -5.36 -20.63 8.92
C SER A 28 -4.64 -19.77 9.96
N ASN A 29 -3.43 -19.32 9.67
CA ASN A 29 -2.58 -18.51 10.55
C ASN A 29 -2.05 -17.28 9.86
N LYS A 30 -1.84 -16.20 10.61
CA LYS A 30 -1.18 -15.00 10.11
C LYS A 30 0.17 -15.36 9.48
N ARG A 31 0.41 -14.89 8.27
CA ARG A 31 1.71 -15.07 7.59
C ARG A 31 2.03 -13.89 6.67
N GLN A 32 3.32 -13.76 6.37
CA GLN A 32 3.79 -12.80 5.39
C GLN A 32 3.70 -13.40 3.98
N LEU A 33 3.16 -12.63 3.03
CA LEU A 33 3.06 -13.01 1.62
C LEU A 33 4.35 -12.67 0.87
N PHE A 34 4.84 -11.45 1.06
CA PHE A 34 6.09 -10.94 0.49
C PHE A 34 6.64 -9.76 1.30
N ARG A 35 7.88 -9.40 1.03
CA ARG A 35 8.59 -8.29 1.70
C ARG A 35 8.85 -7.13 0.76
N GLN A 36 8.86 -5.92 1.31
CA GLN A 36 9.37 -4.73 0.62
C GLN A 36 10.78 -4.97 0.08
N GLY A 37 11.02 -4.65 -1.20
CA GLY A 37 12.29 -4.86 -1.89
C GLY A 37 12.50 -6.26 -2.47
N GLN A 38 11.64 -7.23 -2.16
CA GLN A 38 11.68 -8.57 -2.76
C GLN A 38 11.26 -8.50 -4.24
N ALA A 39 11.93 -9.26 -5.10
CA ALA A 39 11.54 -9.38 -6.51
C ALA A 39 10.09 -9.88 -6.62
N ALA A 40 9.29 -9.19 -7.44
CA ALA A 40 7.90 -9.57 -7.63
C ALA A 40 7.77 -10.68 -8.67
N ASP A 41 7.14 -11.78 -8.28
CA ASP A 41 6.88 -12.93 -9.14
C ASP A 41 5.40 -13.26 -9.28
N ARG A 42 4.55 -12.73 -8.39
CA ARG A 42 3.11 -12.97 -8.36
C ARG A 42 2.34 -11.83 -7.73
N LEU A 43 1.05 -11.82 -7.98
CA LEU A 43 0.10 -10.99 -7.26
C LEU A 43 -0.99 -11.84 -6.60
N PHE A 44 -1.74 -11.23 -5.70
CA PHE A 44 -2.80 -11.87 -4.95
C PHE A 44 -4.10 -11.09 -5.08
N LEU A 45 -5.22 -11.81 -5.24
CA LEU A 45 -6.55 -11.24 -5.12
C LEU A 45 -7.12 -11.65 -3.76
N LEU A 46 -7.42 -10.68 -2.93
CA LEU A 46 -8.04 -10.93 -1.63
C LEU A 46 -9.52 -11.26 -1.83
N HIS A 47 -9.90 -12.50 -1.54
CA HIS A 47 -11.28 -12.98 -1.65
C HIS A 47 -12.07 -12.71 -0.37
N ALA A 48 -11.50 -13.03 0.77
CA ALA A 48 -12.09 -12.80 2.08
C ALA A 48 -11.02 -12.52 3.14
N GLY A 49 -11.38 -11.81 4.20
CA GLY A 49 -10.49 -11.47 5.29
C GLY A 49 -9.73 -10.17 5.09
N GLU A 50 -8.48 -10.12 5.53
CA GLU A 50 -7.70 -8.87 5.57
C GLU A 50 -6.22 -9.11 5.29
N VAL A 51 -5.62 -8.19 4.51
CA VAL A 51 -4.17 -8.08 4.33
C VAL A 51 -3.71 -6.70 4.82
N VAL A 52 -2.65 -6.69 5.61
CA VAL A 52 -1.99 -5.47 6.05
C VAL A 52 -0.76 -5.25 5.20
N LEU A 53 -0.67 -4.07 4.59
CA LEU A 53 0.46 -3.61 3.80
C LEU A 53 1.24 -2.59 4.62
N THR A 54 2.55 -2.76 4.70
CA THR A 54 3.43 -1.83 5.42
C THR A 54 4.59 -1.39 4.53
N SER A 55 4.88 -0.10 4.56
CA SER A 55 6.05 0.47 3.88
C SER A 55 6.95 1.15 4.91
N ARG A 56 8.23 0.81 4.91
CA ARG A 56 9.24 1.50 5.69
C ARG A 56 9.80 2.65 4.86
N LEU A 57 9.71 3.85 5.43
CA LEU A 57 10.25 5.06 4.82
C LEU A 57 11.74 5.26 5.16
N PRO A 58 12.46 6.14 4.42
CA PRO A 58 13.88 6.42 4.68
C PRO A 58 14.19 6.93 6.09
N ASP A 59 13.25 7.63 6.71
CA ASP A 59 13.34 8.11 8.10
C ASP A 59 13.04 7.05 9.16
N SER A 60 12.92 5.77 8.75
CA SER A 60 12.55 4.62 9.57
C SER A 60 11.11 4.62 10.09
N SER A 61 10.29 5.58 9.73
CA SER A 61 8.85 5.53 9.99
C SER A 61 8.17 4.43 9.15
N VAL A 62 7.03 3.95 9.61
CA VAL A 62 6.26 2.88 8.95
C VAL A 62 4.88 3.40 8.61
N LEU A 63 4.51 3.31 7.33
CA LEU A 63 3.14 3.51 6.86
C LEU A 63 2.44 2.16 6.79
N GLY A 64 1.20 2.11 7.26
CA GLY A 64 0.36 0.92 7.23
C GLY A 64 -0.95 1.16 6.49
N PHE A 65 -1.35 0.17 5.68
CA PHE A 65 -2.61 0.17 4.93
C PHE A 65 -3.31 -1.15 5.12
N ARG A 66 -4.63 -1.15 5.04
CA ARG A 66 -5.45 -2.37 5.03
C ARG A 66 -6.07 -2.57 3.66
N ALA A 67 -5.85 -3.73 3.09
CA ALA A 67 -6.54 -4.16 1.89
C ALA A 67 -7.86 -4.86 2.27
N ILE A 68 -8.91 -4.56 1.54
CA ILE A 68 -10.25 -5.12 1.69
C ILE A 68 -10.50 -6.21 0.62
N PRO A 69 -11.49 -7.09 0.79
CA PRO A 69 -11.87 -8.06 -0.23
C PRO A 69 -12.09 -7.42 -1.61
N GLY A 70 -11.58 -8.06 -2.65
CA GLY A 70 -11.51 -7.53 -4.01
C GLY A 70 -10.20 -6.84 -4.37
N SER A 71 -9.35 -6.52 -3.40
CA SER A 71 -8.06 -5.85 -3.65
C SER A 71 -7.05 -6.76 -4.37
N LEU A 72 -6.37 -6.19 -5.37
CA LEU A 72 -5.22 -6.78 -6.05
C LEU A 72 -3.92 -6.36 -5.35
N ILE A 73 -3.29 -7.29 -4.65
CA ILE A 73 -2.12 -7.04 -3.81
C ILE A 73 -0.85 -7.38 -4.58
N GLY A 74 0.06 -6.41 -4.70
CA GLY A 74 1.30 -6.53 -5.48
C GLY A 74 1.17 -6.09 -6.94
N LEU A 75 0.02 -5.55 -7.35
CA LEU A 75 -0.25 -5.14 -8.72
C LEU A 75 0.78 -4.16 -9.29
N PRO A 76 1.18 -3.06 -8.61
CA PRO A 76 2.14 -2.11 -9.16
C PRO A 76 3.49 -2.75 -9.47
N ALA A 77 3.97 -3.63 -8.59
CA ALA A 77 5.23 -4.34 -8.76
C ALA A 77 5.19 -5.28 -9.98
N VAL A 78 4.11 -6.06 -10.10
CA VAL A 78 3.93 -7.00 -11.21
C VAL A 78 3.70 -6.29 -12.54
N ALA A 79 2.89 -5.23 -12.57
CA ALA A 79 2.63 -4.45 -13.77
C ALA A 79 3.87 -3.70 -14.25
N GLY A 80 4.65 -3.12 -13.31
CA GLY A 80 5.85 -2.32 -13.59
C GLY A 80 7.14 -3.13 -13.69
N ASN A 81 7.11 -4.45 -13.46
CA ASN A 81 8.30 -5.29 -13.37
C ASN A 81 9.33 -4.74 -12.35
N GLN A 82 8.84 -4.34 -11.19
CA GLN A 82 9.61 -3.75 -10.10
C GLN A 82 9.55 -4.65 -8.86
N PRO A 83 10.48 -4.53 -7.92
CA PRO A 83 10.35 -5.14 -6.60
C PRO A 83 9.08 -4.66 -5.88
N TYR A 84 8.59 -5.47 -4.93
CA TYR A 84 7.46 -5.05 -4.10
C TYR A 84 7.82 -3.80 -3.30
N SER A 85 6.98 -2.78 -3.38
CA SER A 85 7.15 -1.50 -2.68
C SER A 85 6.75 -1.55 -1.21
N MET A 86 6.04 -2.61 -0.80
CA MET A 86 5.52 -2.81 0.54
C MET A 86 5.72 -4.25 0.99
N THR A 87 5.68 -4.48 2.30
CA THR A 87 5.53 -5.80 2.90
C THR A 87 4.05 -6.12 3.08
N ALA A 88 3.59 -7.27 2.60
CA ALA A 88 2.22 -7.74 2.76
C ALA A 88 2.14 -8.88 3.78
N SER A 89 1.25 -8.74 4.75
CA SER A 89 0.95 -9.75 5.78
C SER A 89 -0.54 -10.04 5.80
N VAL A 90 -0.88 -11.29 5.56
CA VAL A 90 -2.27 -11.75 5.59
C VAL A 90 -2.66 -12.19 7.00
N LYS A 91 -3.85 -11.80 7.44
CA LYS A 91 -4.41 -12.24 8.72
C LYS A 91 -4.97 -13.65 8.64
N LYS A 92 -5.10 -14.30 9.81
CA LYS A 92 -5.74 -15.61 9.92
C LYS A 92 -7.18 -15.57 9.41
N TYR A 93 -7.65 -16.71 8.92
CA TYR A 93 -9.01 -16.88 8.36
C TYR A 93 -9.27 -16.02 7.12
N SER A 94 -8.23 -15.66 6.40
CA SER A 94 -8.35 -14.98 5.09
C SER A 94 -8.28 -15.99 3.95
N GLU A 95 -8.85 -15.61 2.81
CA GLU A 95 -8.81 -16.37 1.57
C GLU A 95 -8.22 -15.51 0.45
N LEU A 96 -7.25 -16.07 -0.26
CA LEU A 96 -6.51 -15.38 -1.30
C LEU A 96 -6.41 -16.25 -2.55
N TYR A 97 -6.62 -15.66 -3.71
CA TYR A 97 -6.16 -16.22 -4.96
C TYR A 97 -4.74 -15.76 -5.25
N SER A 98 -3.85 -16.67 -5.68
CA SER A 98 -2.51 -16.32 -6.12
C SER A 98 -2.32 -16.62 -7.60
N ILE A 99 -1.74 -15.68 -8.33
CA ILE A 99 -1.47 -15.80 -9.76
C ILE A 99 -0.03 -15.37 -10.06
N SER A 100 0.65 -16.09 -10.94
CA SER A 100 1.99 -15.71 -11.37
C SER A 100 1.96 -14.44 -12.24
N MET A 101 3.04 -13.69 -12.22
CA MET A 101 3.22 -12.51 -13.08
C MET A 101 3.01 -12.83 -14.56
N GLY A 102 3.56 -13.98 -15.03
CA GLY A 102 3.43 -14.41 -16.43
C GLY A 102 1.97 -14.65 -16.81
N THR A 103 1.25 -15.42 -16.00
CA THR A 103 -0.17 -15.72 -16.25
C THR A 103 -1.03 -14.47 -16.20
N PHE A 104 -0.77 -13.57 -15.25
CA PHE A 104 -1.49 -12.29 -15.18
C PHE A 104 -1.27 -11.44 -16.43
N ARG A 105 -0.03 -11.34 -16.91
CA ARG A 105 0.29 -10.62 -18.14
C ARG A 105 -0.39 -11.21 -19.38
N GLU A 106 -0.49 -12.54 -19.47
CA GLU A 106 -1.26 -13.19 -20.54
C GLU A 106 -2.74 -12.79 -20.51
N ILE A 107 -3.36 -12.79 -19.32
CA ILE A 107 -4.77 -12.40 -19.16
C ILE A 107 -5.01 -10.98 -19.67
N ILE A 108 -4.21 -10.01 -19.19
CA ILE A 108 -4.39 -8.62 -19.58
C ILE A 108 -3.96 -8.35 -21.03
N GLY A 109 -2.91 -9.02 -21.52
CA GLY A 109 -2.40 -8.87 -22.89
C GLY A 109 -3.38 -9.36 -23.96
N ASN A 110 -4.19 -10.35 -23.64
CA ASN A 110 -5.19 -10.92 -24.54
C ASN A 110 -6.57 -10.24 -24.46
N ASN A 111 -6.75 -9.32 -23.52
CA ASN A 111 -8.02 -8.64 -23.32
C ASN A 111 -7.81 -7.13 -23.07
N PRO A 112 -8.00 -6.28 -24.10
CA PRO A 112 -7.82 -4.83 -23.99
C PRO A 112 -8.68 -4.15 -22.92
N ARG A 113 -9.89 -4.69 -22.64
CA ARG A 113 -10.76 -4.15 -21.59
C ARG A 113 -10.14 -4.36 -20.20
N LEU A 114 -9.59 -5.55 -19.95
CA LEU A 114 -8.90 -5.84 -18.68
C LEU A 114 -7.62 -5.02 -18.54
N SER A 115 -6.88 -4.81 -19.62
CA SER A 115 -5.72 -3.90 -19.61
C SER A 115 -6.11 -2.48 -19.21
N SER A 116 -7.21 -1.94 -19.77
CA SER A 116 -7.73 -0.62 -19.40
C SER A 116 -8.13 -0.56 -17.92
N ARG A 117 -8.79 -1.61 -17.41
CA ARG A 117 -9.16 -1.67 -15.99
C ARG A 117 -7.94 -1.68 -15.06
N VAL A 118 -6.92 -2.43 -15.41
CA VAL A 118 -5.65 -2.43 -14.65
C VAL A 118 -5.01 -1.04 -14.65
N LEU A 119 -5.00 -0.34 -15.78
CA LEU A 119 -4.49 1.03 -15.86
C LEU A 119 -5.30 2.00 -15.00
N GLU A 120 -6.62 1.88 -14.97
CA GLU A 120 -7.49 2.70 -14.11
C GLU A 120 -7.17 2.48 -12.61
N ILE A 121 -7.00 1.22 -12.19
CA ILE A 121 -6.62 0.87 -10.80
C ILE A 121 -5.26 1.45 -10.46
N LEU A 122 -4.25 1.30 -11.32
CA LEU A 122 -2.92 1.85 -11.10
C LEU A 122 -2.92 3.38 -11.04
N ALA A 123 -3.71 4.04 -11.88
CA ALA A 123 -3.86 5.49 -11.85
C ALA A 123 -4.53 5.98 -10.55
N ALA A 124 -5.53 5.26 -10.06
CA ALA A 124 -6.18 5.55 -8.78
C ALA A 124 -5.21 5.39 -7.60
N GLU A 125 -4.39 4.34 -7.60
CA GLU A 125 -3.36 4.11 -6.58
C GLU A 125 -2.32 5.23 -6.54
N VAL A 126 -1.85 5.71 -7.69
CA VAL A 126 -0.92 6.84 -7.77
C VAL A 126 -1.55 8.13 -7.23
N ARG A 127 -2.83 8.40 -7.52
CA ARG A 127 -3.54 9.56 -6.98
C ARG A 127 -3.68 9.48 -5.47
N SER A 128 -4.05 8.32 -4.94
CA SER A 128 -4.17 8.08 -3.50
C SER A 128 -2.84 8.28 -2.78
N ALA A 129 -1.75 7.72 -3.31
CA ALA A 129 -0.41 7.90 -2.75
C ALA A 129 0.00 9.38 -2.70
N ARG A 130 -0.27 10.16 -3.76
CA ARG A 130 0.04 11.61 -3.79
C ARG A 130 -0.72 12.39 -2.73
N LEU A 131 -2.00 12.11 -2.53
CA LEU A 131 -2.82 12.75 -1.50
C LEU A 131 -2.30 12.43 -0.08
N GLN A 132 -1.91 11.20 0.17
CA GLN A 132 -1.34 10.77 1.44
C GLN A 132 0.00 11.47 1.73
N PHE A 133 0.89 11.61 0.75
CA PHE A 133 2.12 12.37 0.89
C PHE A 133 1.87 13.85 1.17
N ALA A 134 0.93 14.48 0.48
CA ALA A 134 0.57 15.87 0.71
C ALA A 134 0.06 16.08 2.14
N ASN A 135 -0.81 15.21 2.64
CA ASN A 135 -1.34 15.26 4.00
C ASN A 135 -0.26 15.05 5.06
N ALA A 136 0.68 14.12 4.83
CA ALA A 136 1.81 13.87 5.73
C ALA A 136 2.72 15.11 5.83
N LEU A 137 3.02 15.78 4.71
CA LEU A 137 3.82 17.00 4.67
C LEU A 137 3.13 18.16 5.42
N HIS A 138 1.81 18.31 5.32
CA HIS A 138 1.06 19.31 6.06
C HIS A 138 1.09 19.05 7.58
N THR A 139 1.01 17.79 7.99
CA THR A 139 1.08 17.42 9.43
C THR A 139 2.45 17.71 10.02
N VAL A 140 3.54 17.48 9.29
CA VAL A 140 4.91 17.78 9.72
C VAL A 140 5.12 19.29 9.83
N ARG A 141 4.63 20.09 8.88
CA ARG A 141 4.72 21.56 8.93
C ARG A 141 3.90 22.15 10.08
N GLY A 142 2.72 21.60 10.39
CA GLY A 142 1.89 22.04 11.51
C GLY A 142 2.49 21.77 12.89
N ARG A 143 3.38 20.78 13.03
CA ARG A 143 4.10 20.51 14.29
C ARG A 143 5.33 21.39 14.50
N SER A 144 5.86 22.02 13.47
CA SER A 144 7.06 22.87 13.56
C SER A 144 6.76 24.34 13.98
N VAL A 145 5.51 24.74 14.21
CA VAL A 145 5.12 26.13 14.51
C VAL A 145 4.65 26.31 15.95
N ALA A 146 4.86 25.37 16.85
CA ALA A 146 4.47 25.52 18.25
C ALA A 146 5.63 25.26 19.23
N ALA A 147 6.64 26.12 19.19
CA ALA A 147 7.49 26.37 20.36
C ALA A 147 7.60 27.89 20.51
N PRO A 148 6.90 28.54 21.47
CA PRO A 148 7.20 29.90 21.82
C PRO A 148 8.60 29.90 22.44
N ALA A 149 9.51 30.66 21.83
CA ALA A 149 10.80 30.96 22.41
C ALA A 149 10.59 31.55 23.81
N LYS A 150 11.14 30.92 24.85
CA LYS A 150 11.25 31.52 26.17
C LYS A 150 12.00 32.84 26.02
N PRO A 151 11.47 33.96 26.49
CA PRO A 151 12.24 35.18 26.51
C PRO A 151 13.47 35.02 27.42
N LEU A 152 14.63 35.37 26.88
CA LEU A 152 15.86 35.46 27.64
C LEU A 152 15.68 36.45 28.80
N PRO A 153 16.16 36.15 30.03
CA PRO A 153 16.12 37.11 31.12
C PRO A 153 17.00 38.32 30.77
N HIS A 154 16.44 39.50 30.97
CA HIS A 154 17.17 40.75 30.80
C HIS A 154 18.41 40.81 31.71
N LEU A 155 19.54 41.07 31.08
CA LEU A 155 20.83 41.41 31.70
C LEU A 155 20.80 42.85 32.18
N GLU A 156 20.05 43.15 33.25
CA GLU A 156 20.02 44.50 33.85
C GLU A 156 20.10 44.53 35.38
N ASP A 157 20.50 43.44 36.03
CA ASP A 157 20.71 43.43 37.50
C ASP A 157 22.11 42.97 37.92
N ALA A 158 23.14 43.49 37.28
CA ALA A 158 24.52 43.23 37.71
C ALA A 158 25.40 44.50 37.61
N ILE A 159 24.88 45.69 37.96
CA ILE A 159 25.72 46.86 38.28
C ILE A 159 25.06 47.58 39.47
N GLY A 160 25.55 47.26 40.64
CA GLY A 160 25.11 47.98 41.85
C GLY A 160 25.75 47.43 43.09
N GLN A 161 26.91 47.96 43.41
CA GLN A 161 27.71 47.90 44.62
C GLN A 161 28.91 46.97 44.63
#